data_1c1dd283b31f6d78ddf68031eb708c8e
#
_entry.id   1c1dd283b31f6d78ddf68031eb708c8e
#
_cell.length_a   1.000
_cell.length_b   1.000
_cell.length_c   1.000
_cell.angle_alpha   90.00
_cell.angle_beta   90.00
_cell.angle_gamma   90.00
#
_symmetry.space_group_name_H-M   'P 1'
#
loop_
_entity.id
_entity.type
_entity.pdbx_description
1 polymer ?
#
loop_
_entity_poly.entity_id
_entity_poly.type
_entity_poly.pdbx_seq_one_letter_code
_entity_poly.pdbx_strand_id
1 'polypeptide(L)'
;MNSKEHIKSIILGLLVLISIVLTYLVWNYTPDLNNVTNSDSSKKNEPKPLSKPMTASMEGTVTPFQIIHSKDDKPQGTVSTGDALDSITKPLKNQEVKSVSHMRRDHNLVIPELSNDFTVLDFTYDLPLTTYLSQVLNIDANVPNHFNFNRLLIDQDNDNHVVLYAISKDRHEVVKLKTSAQGKNIDSALDSIKSDMQPYTEIITNKDTIDKATHVFAPSKPKDLKSYRMVFSTMNVERMNSILFEDSTIVRSSQSGATTYNNNTGVANYDDNSEMYHYKNLSEDAKSSSNMEETIPGTFEFINGHGGFLNEDYRLFSTDNKTGKLTYQRFLNGYPTFNNQNLNEIQVTWGKKGVFDYQRSLLKSSVQLNSEEPKTLPTAESVRSALANNNNIDFEKVTNIAVGYDMDD
;
A
#
# COMPACT_ATOMS: atom_id res chain seq x y z
N MET A 1 34.29 75.86 2.94
CA MET A 1 33.83 74.42 3.13
C MET A 1 33.14 73.97 1.86
N ASN A 2 33.62 73.00 1.19
CA ASN A 2 33.21 72.56 -0.15
C ASN A 2 31.77 72.06 -0.19
N SER A 3 30.89 72.67 -1.05
CA SER A 3 29.50 72.16 -1.27
C SER A 3 29.41 70.66 -1.50
N LYS A 4 30.43 70.02 -2.04
CA LYS A 4 30.53 68.58 -2.25
C LYS A 4 30.59 67.75 -0.93
N GLU A 5 31.18 68.32 0.12
CA GLU A 5 31.24 67.62 1.45
C GLU A 5 29.89 67.68 2.16
N HIS A 6 29.15 68.77 2.03
CA HIS A 6 27.80 68.84 2.59
C HIS A 6 26.84 67.90 1.89
N ILE A 7 26.96 67.70 0.56
CA ILE A 7 26.16 66.73 -0.18
C ILE A 7 26.47 65.32 0.26
N LYS A 8 27.74 64.96 0.46
CA LYS A 8 28.11 63.61 0.96
C LYS A 8 27.57 63.37 2.36
N SER A 9 27.63 64.36 3.25
CA SER A 9 27.08 64.21 4.62
C SER A 9 25.57 64.07 4.63
N ILE A 10 24.84 64.75 3.74
CA ILE A 10 23.39 64.61 3.58
C ILE A 10 23.04 63.21 3.06
N ILE A 11 23.75 62.72 2.04
CA ILE A 11 23.54 61.38 1.51
C ILE A 11 23.82 60.33 2.57
N LEU A 12 24.90 60.44 3.33
CA LEU A 12 25.24 59.53 4.43
C LEU A 12 24.15 59.54 5.51
N GLY A 13 23.67 60.72 5.91
CA GLY A 13 22.59 60.85 6.86
C GLY A 13 21.28 60.19 6.37
N LEU A 14 20.98 60.32 5.09
CA LEU A 14 19.79 59.69 4.47
C LEU A 14 19.94 58.16 4.44
N LEU A 15 21.12 57.62 4.12
CA LEU A 15 21.38 56.20 4.15
C LEU A 15 21.25 55.59 5.56
N VAL A 16 21.75 56.32 6.58
CA VAL A 16 21.61 55.91 7.99
C VAL A 16 20.13 55.89 8.40
N LEU A 17 19.34 56.89 8.03
CA LEU A 17 17.91 56.95 8.28
C LEU A 17 17.16 55.78 7.59
N ILE A 18 17.46 55.50 6.34
CA ILE A 18 16.89 54.38 5.60
C ILE A 18 17.25 53.04 6.29
N SER A 19 18.50 52.88 6.74
CA SER A 19 18.94 51.69 7.47
C SER A 19 18.16 51.49 8.78
N ILE A 20 17.94 52.56 9.54
CA ILE A 20 17.15 52.50 10.78
C ILE A 20 15.69 52.14 10.49
N VAL A 21 15.08 52.72 9.46
CA VAL A 21 13.71 52.41 9.05
C VAL A 21 13.60 50.95 8.58
N LEU A 22 14.55 50.45 7.79
CA LEU A 22 14.55 49.06 7.34
C LEU A 22 14.75 48.13 8.52
N THR A 23 15.63 48.44 9.47
CA THR A 23 15.85 47.62 10.69
C THR A 23 14.57 47.61 11.52
N TYR A 24 13.89 48.72 11.69
CA TYR A 24 12.61 48.80 12.38
C TYR A 24 11.53 48.00 11.67
N LEU A 25 11.45 48.05 10.34
CA LEU A 25 10.52 47.27 9.53
C LEU A 25 10.83 45.76 9.64
N VAL A 26 12.10 45.36 9.65
CA VAL A 26 12.48 43.95 9.83
C VAL A 26 12.18 43.46 11.23
N TRP A 27 12.35 44.28 12.27
CA TRP A 27 12.02 43.92 13.65
C TRP A 27 10.51 43.88 13.91
N ASN A 28 9.72 44.72 13.22
CA ASN A 28 8.26 44.73 13.30
C ASN A 28 7.62 43.90 12.17
N TYR A 29 8.42 43.29 11.31
CA TYR A 29 7.94 42.31 10.36
C TYR A 29 7.61 41.02 11.13
N THR A 30 6.44 40.98 11.71
CA THR A 30 5.75 39.72 11.94
C THR A 30 5.33 39.27 10.56
N PRO A 31 5.86 38.11 10.04
CA PRO A 31 5.25 37.52 8.86
C PRO A 31 3.76 37.43 9.15
N ASP A 32 2.91 37.79 8.21
CA ASP A 32 1.48 37.54 8.28
C ASP A 32 1.33 36.05 8.49
N LEU A 33 1.32 35.63 9.75
CA LEU A 33 0.78 34.39 10.17
C LEU A 33 -0.70 34.54 9.86
N ASN A 34 -1.10 34.21 8.65
CA ASN A 34 -2.50 34.01 8.34
C ASN A 34 -2.97 32.90 9.24
N ASN A 35 -3.33 33.29 10.46
CA ASN A 35 -4.20 32.51 11.30
C ASN A 35 -5.40 32.23 10.42
N VAL A 36 -5.52 31.00 9.95
CA VAL A 36 -6.79 30.48 9.45
C VAL A 36 -7.70 30.36 10.69
N THR A 37 -7.96 31.48 11.34
CA THR A 37 -9.07 31.60 12.25
C THR A 37 -10.31 31.64 11.39
N ASN A 38 -10.93 30.49 11.17
CA ASN A 38 -12.35 30.47 10.90
C ASN A 38 -13.02 31.18 12.09
N SER A 39 -13.30 32.48 11.91
CA SER A 39 -14.15 33.27 12.81
C SER A 39 -15.58 32.76 12.67
N ASP A 40 -15.85 31.66 13.33
CA ASP A 40 -17.19 31.28 13.81
C ASP A 40 -17.01 30.35 15.01
N SER A 41 -16.87 30.98 16.17
CA SER A 41 -16.91 30.34 17.46
C SER A 41 -18.29 29.75 17.70
N SER A 42 -18.40 28.45 17.70
CA SER A 42 -19.29 27.62 18.52
C SER A 42 -19.82 26.31 17.88
N LYS A 43 -19.22 25.83 16.79
CA LYS A 43 -19.39 24.40 16.41
C LYS A 43 -17.98 23.82 16.20
N LYS A 44 -17.61 22.78 16.95
CA LYS A 44 -16.52 21.90 16.54
C LYS A 44 -16.88 21.44 15.12
N ASN A 45 -16.29 22.07 14.12
CA ASN A 45 -16.44 21.62 12.74
C ASN A 45 -15.76 20.26 12.69
N GLU A 46 -16.54 19.22 12.58
CA GLU A 46 -16.00 17.90 12.25
C GLU A 46 -15.19 18.01 10.97
N PRO A 47 -13.98 17.42 10.94
CA PRO A 47 -13.13 17.50 9.75
C PRO A 47 -13.89 16.97 8.53
N LYS A 48 -13.89 17.75 7.45
CA LYS A 48 -14.55 17.32 6.20
C LYS A 48 -13.70 16.22 5.55
N PRO A 49 -14.24 15.02 5.32
CA PRO A 49 -13.50 13.92 4.72
C PRO A 49 -13.06 14.27 3.28
N LEU A 50 -11.99 13.61 2.80
CA LEU A 50 -11.45 13.79 1.45
C LEU A 50 -12.41 13.32 0.37
N SER A 51 -13.10 12.20 0.63
CA SER A 51 -14.15 11.64 -0.21
C SER A 51 -15.28 11.10 0.69
N LYS A 52 -16.19 10.30 0.16
CA LYS A 52 -17.16 9.58 0.99
C LYS A 52 -16.41 8.62 1.92
N PRO A 53 -16.54 8.72 3.24
CA PRO A 53 -15.90 7.82 4.19
C PRO A 53 -16.41 6.39 4.04
N MET A 54 -15.60 5.43 4.48
CA MET A 54 -15.97 4.00 4.59
C MET A 54 -16.48 3.37 3.28
N THR A 55 -15.91 3.76 2.14
CA THR A 55 -16.28 3.19 0.84
C THR A 55 -15.48 1.95 0.48
N ALA A 56 -14.29 1.78 1.06
CA ALA A 56 -13.47 0.58 0.89
C ALA A 56 -13.86 -0.49 1.91
N SER A 57 -13.69 -1.75 1.55
CA SER A 57 -13.80 -2.89 2.46
C SER A 57 -12.42 -3.46 2.77
N MET A 58 -12.26 -4.06 3.95
CA MET A 58 -11.03 -4.76 4.31
C MET A 58 -10.72 -5.86 3.29
N GLU A 59 -11.75 -6.60 2.86
CA GLU A 59 -11.65 -7.63 1.85
C GLU A 59 -11.12 -7.12 0.50
N GLY A 60 -11.59 -5.95 0.02
CA GLY A 60 -11.12 -5.34 -1.22
C GLY A 60 -9.74 -4.70 -1.10
N THR A 61 -9.28 -4.45 0.13
CA THR A 61 -8.00 -3.78 0.39
C THR A 61 -6.88 -4.76 0.76
N VAL A 62 -7.19 -5.80 1.56
CA VAL A 62 -6.24 -6.84 1.97
C VAL A 62 -6.38 -8.03 1.03
N THR A 63 -5.74 -7.95 -0.14
CA THR A 63 -5.93 -8.90 -1.24
C THR A 63 -4.62 -9.54 -1.68
N PRO A 64 -4.63 -10.77 -2.21
CA PRO A 64 -3.51 -11.30 -2.97
C PRO A 64 -3.30 -10.44 -4.23
N PHE A 65 -2.10 -10.43 -4.78
CA PHE A 65 -1.85 -9.73 -6.04
C PHE A 65 -2.12 -10.61 -7.26
N GLN A 66 -2.13 -11.93 -7.08
CA GLN A 66 -2.45 -12.91 -8.12
C GLN A 66 -3.11 -14.17 -7.54
N ILE A 67 -3.87 -14.83 -8.40
CA ILE A 67 -4.53 -16.11 -8.16
C ILE A 67 -3.93 -17.11 -9.16
N ILE A 68 -3.42 -18.24 -8.70
CA ILE A 68 -2.79 -19.27 -9.53
C ILE A 68 -3.48 -20.59 -9.22
N HIS A 69 -3.89 -21.30 -10.25
CA HIS A 69 -4.41 -22.65 -10.16
C HIS A 69 -3.43 -23.60 -10.87
N SER A 70 -2.89 -24.55 -10.14
CA SER A 70 -1.98 -25.58 -10.65
C SER A 70 -2.70 -26.90 -10.72
N LYS A 71 -2.75 -27.48 -11.90
CA LYS A 71 -3.28 -28.81 -12.12
C LYS A 71 -2.29 -29.61 -12.95
N ASP A 72 -1.89 -30.78 -12.44
CA ASP A 72 -0.89 -31.66 -13.09
C ASP A 72 0.38 -30.89 -13.51
N ASP A 73 0.93 -30.08 -12.61
CA ASP A 73 2.12 -29.23 -12.81
C ASP A 73 1.99 -28.20 -13.97
N LYS A 74 0.76 -27.81 -14.29
CA LYS A 74 0.47 -26.78 -15.31
C LYS A 74 -0.17 -25.55 -14.66
N PRO A 75 0.61 -24.60 -14.13
CA PRO A 75 0.06 -23.43 -13.51
C PRO A 75 -0.60 -22.50 -14.53
N GLN A 76 -1.80 -22.09 -14.22
CA GLN A 76 -2.52 -21.01 -14.87
C GLN A 76 -2.86 -19.95 -13.82
N GLY A 77 -2.86 -18.69 -14.22
CA GLY A 77 -3.12 -17.65 -13.24
C GLY A 77 -3.75 -16.41 -13.84
N THR A 78 -4.23 -15.56 -12.95
CA THR A 78 -4.79 -14.25 -13.26
C THR A 78 -4.40 -13.26 -12.18
N VAL A 79 -4.45 -11.97 -12.50
CA VAL A 79 -4.36 -10.90 -11.49
C VAL A 79 -5.64 -10.89 -10.66
N SER A 80 -5.55 -10.42 -9.43
CA SER A 80 -6.70 -10.33 -8.52
C SER A 80 -7.59 -9.16 -8.90
N THR A 81 -8.41 -9.31 -9.94
CA THR A 81 -9.54 -8.40 -10.17
C THR A 81 -10.60 -8.60 -9.08
N GLY A 82 -11.46 -7.59 -8.85
CA GLY A 82 -12.52 -7.73 -7.85
C GLY A 82 -13.38 -8.98 -8.09
N ASP A 83 -13.82 -9.21 -9.32
CA ASP A 83 -14.67 -10.35 -9.68
C ASP A 83 -13.97 -11.70 -9.49
N ALA A 84 -12.69 -11.80 -9.88
CA ALA A 84 -11.91 -13.03 -9.71
C ALA A 84 -11.67 -13.34 -8.23
N LEU A 85 -11.34 -12.32 -7.44
CA LEU A 85 -11.14 -12.46 -6.01
C LEU A 85 -12.42 -12.88 -5.29
N ASP A 86 -13.53 -12.18 -5.55
CA ASP A 86 -14.83 -12.49 -4.96
C ASP A 86 -15.29 -13.92 -5.30
N SER A 87 -15.05 -14.38 -6.52
CA SER A 87 -15.38 -15.75 -6.93
C SER A 87 -14.65 -16.78 -6.07
N ILE A 88 -13.35 -16.60 -5.83
CA ILE A 88 -12.52 -17.56 -5.09
C ILE A 88 -12.73 -17.45 -3.56
N THR A 89 -12.92 -16.24 -3.03
CA THR A 89 -13.05 -16.05 -1.57
C THR A 89 -14.45 -16.34 -1.06
N LYS A 90 -15.49 -16.12 -1.85
CA LYS A 90 -16.89 -16.34 -1.46
C LYS A 90 -17.17 -17.76 -0.93
N PRO A 91 -16.71 -18.86 -1.56
CA PRO A 91 -16.86 -20.19 -1.02
C PRO A 91 -16.16 -20.45 0.32
N LEU A 92 -15.14 -19.65 0.63
CA LEU A 92 -14.34 -19.78 1.84
C LEU A 92 -14.93 -19.01 3.02
N LYS A 93 -15.79 -18.00 2.77
CA LYS A 93 -16.35 -17.15 3.82
C LYS A 93 -17.33 -17.88 4.71
N ASN A 94 -17.34 -17.48 6.00
CA ASN A 94 -18.28 -17.97 7.01
C ASN A 94 -18.21 -19.50 7.22
N GLN A 95 -17.07 -20.11 6.93
CA GLN A 95 -16.90 -21.56 7.10
C GLN A 95 -16.43 -21.88 8.51
N GLU A 96 -16.80 -23.06 9.00
CA GLU A 96 -16.28 -23.60 10.24
C GLU A 96 -14.90 -24.22 10.00
N VAL A 97 -13.97 -23.98 10.92
CA VAL A 97 -12.66 -24.67 10.94
C VAL A 97 -12.76 -25.89 11.83
N LYS A 98 -12.69 -27.07 11.23
CA LYS A 98 -12.80 -28.38 11.92
C LYS A 98 -11.53 -28.75 12.69
N SER A 99 -10.36 -28.37 12.15
CA SER A 99 -9.09 -28.63 12.81
C SER A 99 -8.01 -27.66 12.32
N VAL A 100 -7.07 -27.37 13.22
CA VAL A 100 -5.88 -26.54 12.95
C VAL A 100 -4.65 -27.37 13.29
N SER A 101 -3.64 -27.39 12.44
CA SER A 101 -2.34 -27.93 12.73
C SER A 101 -1.23 -27.00 12.28
N HIS A 102 -0.22 -26.81 13.13
CA HIS A 102 0.94 -25.98 12.87
C HIS A 102 2.15 -26.87 12.62
N MET A 103 2.78 -26.70 11.47
CA MET A 103 3.96 -27.44 11.07
C MET A 103 5.12 -26.48 10.91
N ARG A 104 6.18 -26.70 11.67
CA ARG A 104 7.46 -26.03 11.48
C ARG A 104 8.38 -27.01 10.76
N ARG A 105 8.97 -26.57 9.66
CA ARG A 105 9.86 -27.41 8.87
C ARG A 105 11.22 -26.76 8.78
N ASP A 106 12.23 -27.51 9.20
CA ASP A 106 13.60 -27.01 9.24
C ASP A 106 14.19 -26.81 7.82
N HIS A 107 13.69 -27.53 6.80
CA HIS A 107 14.37 -27.57 5.51
C HIS A 107 13.49 -27.63 4.24
N ASN A 108 12.20 -27.93 4.31
CA ASN A 108 11.38 -28.06 3.09
C ASN A 108 9.92 -27.65 3.30
N LEU A 109 9.44 -26.70 2.50
CA LEU A 109 8.01 -26.40 2.37
C LEU A 109 7.25 -27.43 1.51
N VAL A 110 7.81 -28.63 1.32
CA VAL A 110 7.07 -29.73 0.70
C VAL A 110 5.93 -30.09 1.63
N ILE A 111 4.71 -29.87 1.16
CA ILE A 111 3.49 -30.30 1.83
C ILE A 111 3.19 -31.71 1.27
N PRO A 112 3.53 -32.80 1.97
CA PRO A 112 3.43 -34.16 1.42
C PRO A 112 2.00 -34.56 1.07
N GLU A 113 1.02 -33.84 1.64
CA GLU A 113 -0.40 -34.12 1.48
C GLU A 113 -1.06 -33.22 0.43
N LEU A 114 -0.28 -32.31 -0.22
CA LEU A 114 -0.80 -31.44 -1.25
C LEU A 114 -1.16 -32.29 -2.48
N SER A 115 -2.36 -32.09 -2.98
CA SER A 115 -2.81 -32.73 -4.22
C SER A 115 -2.08 -32.13 -5.45
N ASN A 116 -2.24 -32.76 -6.61
CA ASN A 116 -1.75 -32.20 -7.88
C ASN A 116 -2.71 -31.14 -8.46
N ASP A 117 -3.76 -30.79 -7.72
CA ASP A 117 -4.81 -29.85 -8.13
C ASP A 117 -5.09 -28.88 -6.96
N PHE A 118 -4.42 -27.74 -6.95
CA PHE A 118 -4.52 -26.74 -5.90
C PHE A 118 -4.54 -25.33 -6.43
N THR A 119 -5.08 -24.39 -5.63
CA THR A 119 -5.09 -22.95 -5.95
C THR A 119 -4.22 -22.18 -4.98
N VAL A 120 -3.50 -21.18 -5.47
CA VAL A 120 -2.60 -20.31 -4.70
C VAL A 120 -3.14 -18.90 -4.73
N LEU A 121 -3.30 -18.30 -3.56
CA LEU A 121 -3.43 -16.88 -3.36
C LEU A 121 -2.08 -16.32 -2.91
N ASP A 122 -1.45 -15.50 -3.73
CA ASP A 122 -0.09 -15.02 -3.50
C ASP A 122 -0.12 -13.55 -3.08
N PHE A 123 0.56 -13.22 -1.97
CA PHE A 123 0.61 -11.89 -1.39
C PHE A 123 2.02 -11.32 -1.52
N THR A 124 2.13 -10.01 -1.70
CA THR A 124 3.41 -9.29 -1.75
C THR A 124 3.95 -8.96 -0.35
N TYR A 125 3.15 -9.19 0.70
CA TYR A 125 3.42 -8.80 2.06
C TYR A 125 3.09 -9.92 3.06
N ASP A 126 3.62 -9.80 4.26
CA ASP A 126 3.29 -10.69 5.38
C ASP A 126 1.98 -10.24 6.04
N LEU A 127 1.05 -11.16 6.20
CA LEU A 127 -0.29 -10.94 6.71
C LEU A 127 -0.56 -11.84 7.92
N PRO A 128 -1.01 -11.31 9.08
CA PRO A 128 -1.42 -12.15 10.18
C PRO A 128 -2.60 -13.05 9.78
N LEU A 129 -2.47 -14.33 10.05
CA LEU A 129 -3.52 -15.31 9.71
C LEU A 129 -4.82 -15.02 10.44
N THR A 130 -4.75 -14.59 11.69
CA THR A 130 -5.89 -14.14 12.50
C THR A 130 -6.66 -13.01 11.82
N THR A 131 -5.94 -11.98 11.31
CA THR A 131 -6.56 -10.85 10.62
C THR A 131 -7.24 -11.29 9.31
N TYR A 132 -6.59 -12.13 8.51
CA TYR A 132 -7.18 -12.61 7.26
C TYR A 132 -8.43 -13.46 7.49
N LEU A 133 -8.36 -14.40 8.41
CA LEU A 133 -9.51 -15.27 8.75
C LEU A 133 -10.68 -14.43 9.27
N SER A 134 -10.46 -13.55 10.25
CA SER A 134 -11.54 -12.79 10.89
C SER A 134 -12.08 -11.65 10.04
N GLN A 135 -11.22 -10.85 9.40
CA GLN A 135 -11.60 -9.61 8.73
C GLN A 135 -11.94 -9.79 7.24
N VAL A 136 -11.37 -10.82 6.59
CA VAL A 136 -11.57 -11.07 5.16
C VAL A 136 -12.51 -12.24 4.92
N LEU A 137 -12.29 -13.38 5.60
CA LEU A 137 -13.11 -14.58 5.41
C LEU A 137 -14.27 -14.73 6.40
N ASN A 138 -14.33 -13.88 7.43
CA ASN A 138 -15.31 -13.99 8.53
C ASN A 138 -15.33 -15.39 9.15
N ILE A 139 -14.14 -15.91 9.45
CA ILE A 139 -13.91 -17.22 10.08
C ILE A 139 -13.32 -16.99 11.48
N ASP A 140 -13.93 -17.60 12.47
CA ASP A 140 -13.38 -17.70 13.82
C ASP A 140 -12.61 -19.03 13.96
N ALA A 141 -11.30 -18.93 14.21
CA ALA A 141 -10.46 -20.10 14.38
C ALA A 141 -9.32 -19.84 15.36
N ASN A 142 -9.07 -20.82 16.22
CA ASN A 142 -7.93 -20.78 17.14
C ASN A 142 -6.65 -21.17 16.39
N VAL A 143 -5.99 -20.18 15.79
CA VAL A 143 -4.72 -20.33 15.08
C VAL A 143 -3.55 -19.84 15.96
N PRO A 144 -2.30 -20.24 15.64
CA PRO A 144 -1.13 -19.78 16.38
C PRO A 144 -1.04 -18.24 16.41
N ASN A 145 -0.84 -17.67 17.59
CA ASN A 145 -0.67 -16.23 17.77
C ASN A 145 0.53 -15.70 16.97
N HIS A 146 0.38 -14.52 16.39
CA HIS A 146 1.43 -13.85 15.63
C HIS A 146 1.99 -14.65 14.44
N PHE A 147 1.22 -15.61 13.93
CA PHE A 147 1.57 -16.31 12.71
C PHE A 147 1.24 -15.43 11.51
N ASN A 148 2.29 -15.07 10.74
CA ASN A 148 2.16 -14.32 9.50
C ASN A 148 2.39 -15.24 8.31
N PHE A 149 1.60 -15.07 7.27
CA PHE A 149 1.74 -15.79 6.01
C PHE A 149 1.79 -14.80 4.84
N ASN A 150 2.32 -15.24 3.72
CA ASN A 150 2.35 -14.48 2.46
C ASN A 150 1.91 -15.34 1.26
N ARG A 151 1.50 -16.58 1.51
CA ARG A 151 0.90 -17.47 0.51
C ARG A 151 -0.16 -18.32 1.16
N LEU A 152 -1.35 -18.39 0.55
CA LEU A 152 -2.42 -19.28 0.97
C LEU A 152 -2.71 -20.27 -0.14
N LEU A 153 -2.54 -21.58 0.13
CA LEU A 153 -2.96 -22.63 -0.77
C LEU A 153 -4.35 -23.14 -0.38
N ILE A 154 -5.15 -23.38 -1.38
CA ILE A 154 -6.49 -23.97 -1.29
C ILE A 154 -6.42 -25.32 -1.97
N ASP A 155 -6.64 -26.38 -1.21
CA ASP A 155 -6.60 -27.77 -1.64
C ASP A 155 -7.88 -28.47 -1.19
N GLN A 156 -8.07 -29.73 -1.56
CA GLN A 156 -9.21 -30.57 -1.19
C GLN A 156 -8.73 -31.85 -0.53
N ASP A 157 -9.42 -32.27 0.53
CA ASP A 157 -9.18 -33.59 1.12
C ASP A 157 -10.00 -34.70 0.42
N ASN A 158 -9.76 -35.94 0.82
CA ASN A 158 -10.44 -37.10 0.22
C ASN A 158 -11.97 -37.08 0.37
N ASP A 159 -12.48 -36.32 1.34
CA ASP A 159 -13.92 -36.10 1.58
C ASP A 159 -14.49 -34.90 0.83
N ASN A 160 -13.68 -34.33 -0.06
CA ASN A 160 -14.02 -33.16 -0.87
C ASN A 160 -14.31 -31.89 -0.04
N HIS A 161 -13.65 -31.75 1.11
CA HIS A 161 -13.64 -30.53 1.91
C HIS A 161 -12.40 -29.69 1.60
N VAL A 162 -12.56 -28.39 1.66
CA VAL A 162 -11.45 -27.46 1.44
C VAL A 162 -10.47 -27.49 2.62
N VAL A 163 -9.21 -27.64 2.27
CA VAL A 163 -8.07 -27.50 3.18
C VAL A 163 -7.26 -26.30 2.79
N LEU A 164 -7.03 -25.41 3.76
CA LEU A 164 -6.21 -24.22 3.57
C LEU A 164 -4.82 -24.46 4.18
N TYR A 165 -3.78 -24.06 3.44
CA TYR A 165 -2.40 -24.04 3.95
C TYR A 165 -1.89 -22.61 3.90
N ALA A 166 -1.81 -21.95 5.06
CA ALA A 166 -1.19 -20.65 5.20
C ALA A 166 0.32 -20.82 5.36
N ILE A 167 1.10 -20.29 4.44
CA ILE A 167 2.54 -20.49 4.33
C ILE A 167 3.27 -19.19 4.65
N SER A 168 4.20 -19.23 5.60
CA SER A 168 5.20 -18.22 5.82
C SER A 168 6.48 -18.63 5.08
N LYS A 169 6.74 -17.99 3.94
CA LYS A 169 7.92 -18.30 3.10
C LYS A 169 9.22 -18.08 3.86
N ASP A 170 9.31 -16.99 4.64
CA ASP A 170 10.54 -16.60 5.35
C ASP A 170 10.85 -17.47 6.57
N ARG A 171 9.81 -18.01 7.24
CA ARG A 171 9.97 -18.78 8.46
C ARG A 171 9.90 -20.28 8.23
N HIS A 172 9.62 -20.74 7.01
CA HIS A 172 9.37 -22.14 6.68
C HIS A 172 8.30 -22.79 7.57
N GLU A 173 7.26 -22.04 7.89
CA GLU A 173 6.15 -22.47 8.72
C GLU A 173 4.87 -22.58 7.90
N VAL A 174 4.04 -23.56 8.22
CA VAL A 174 2.76 -23.81 7.58
C VAL A 174 1.69 -24.02 8.63
N VAL A 175 0.58 -23.31 8.54
CA VAL A 175 -0.64 -23.62 9.29
C VAL A 175 -1.66 -24.24 8.35
N LYS A 176 -2.06 -25.47 8.65
CA LYS A 176 -3.08 -26.21 7.92
C LYS A 176 -4.41 -26.08 8.64
N LEU A 177 -5.46 -25.69 7.90
CA LEU A 177 -6.82 -25.57 8.40
C LEU A 177 -7.73 -26.48 7.57
N LYS A 178 -8.41 -27.42 8.22
CA LYS A 178 -9.51 -28.17 7.60
C LYS A 178 -10.81 -27.40 7.83
N THR A 179 -11.53 -27.11 6.74
CA THR A 179 -12.76 -26.30 6.80
C THR A 179 -14.01 -27.13 6.50
N SER A 180 -15.17 -26.53 6.71
CA SER A 180 -16.46 -27.10 6.27
C SER A 180 -16.80 -26.79 4.81
N ALA A 181 -16.00 -25.94 4.16
CA ALA A 181 -16.21 -25.57 2.75
C ALA A 181 -16.14 -26.79 1.84
N GLN A 182 -16.99 -26.82 0.81
CA GLN A 182 -17.02 -27.92 -0.15
C GLN A 182 -16.12 -27.60 -1.34
N GLY A 183 -15.26 -28.54 -1.73
CA GLY A 183 -14.33 -28.39 -2.86
C GLY A 183 -15.02 -28.06 -4.17
N LYS A 184 -16.15 -28.69 -4.46
CA LYS A 184 -16.96 -28.38 -5.66
C LYS A 184 -17.33 -26.91 -5.83
N ASN A 185 -17.39 -26.13 -4.75
CA ASN A 185 -17.68 -24.71 -4.81
C ASN A 185 -16.44 -23.93 -5.29
N ILE A 186 -15.25 -24.42 -4.93
CA ILE A 186 -13.97 -23.87 -5.45
C ILE A 186 -13.83 -24.22 -6.93
N ASP A 187 -14.15 -25.44 -7.34
CA ASP A 187 -14.11 -25.85 -8.75
C ASP A 187 -15.04 -24.97 -9.60
N SER A 188 -16.26 -24.71 -9.12
CA SER A 188 -17.20 -23.81 -9.77
C SER A 188 -16.70 -22.36 -9.85
N ALA A 189 -16.01 -21.90 -8.79
CA ALA A 189 -15.39 -20.58 -8.78
C ALA A 189 -14.26 -20.47 -9.80
N LEU A 190 -13.40 -21.48 -9.88
CA LEU A 190 -12.32 -21.57 -10.87
C LEU A 190 -12.85 -21.60 -12.31
N ASP A 191 -13.92 -22.35 -12.56
CA ASP A 191 -14.56 -22.38 -13.87
C ASP A 191 -15.12 -20.99 -14.26
N SER A 192 -15.61 -20.21 -13.30
CA SER A 192 -16.15 -18.86 -13.55
C SER A 192 -15.08 -17.84 -13.98
N ILE A 193 -13.84 -18.01 -13.53
CA ILE A 193 -12.71 -17.11 -13.86
C ILE A 193 -11.76 -17.68 -14.91
N LYS A 194 -12.08 -18.85 -15.47
CA LYS A 194 -11.23 -19.57 -16.42
C LYS A 194 -10.86 -18.76 -17.66
N SER A 195 -11.78 -17.90 -18.16
CA SER A 195 -11.51 -17.01 -19.30
C SER A 195 -10.42 -15.96 -19.00
N ASP A 196 -10.23 -15.61 -17.74
CA ASP A 196 -9.27 -14.60 -17.32
C ASP A 196 -7.89 -15.21 -17.06
N MET A 197 -7.83 -16.51 -16.86
CA MET A 197 -6.59 -17.23 -16.65
C MET A 197 -5.73 -17.32 -17.91
N GLN A 198 -4.42 -17.33 -17.71
CA GLN A 198 -3.42 -17.53 -18.73
C GLN A 198 -2.30 -18.43 -18.20
N PRO A 199 -1.50 -19.08 -19.06
CA PRO A 199 -0.37 -19.89 -18.62
C PRO A 199 0.62 -19.08 -17.79
N TYR A 200 1.05 -19.66 -16.65
CA TYR A 200 2.08 -19.14 -15.77
C TYR A 200 3.31 -20.04 -15.80
N THR A 201 4.45 -19.46 -15.51
CA THR A 201 5.72 -20.18 -15.35
C THR A 201 6.15 -20.06 -13.90
N GLU A 202 6.54 -21.18 -13.31
CA GLU A 202 7.20 -21.20 -12.03
C GLU A 202 8.69 -20.90 -12.20
N ILE A 203 9.16 -19.92 -11.47
CA ILE A 203 10.56 -19.48 -11.43
C ILE A 203 11.12 -19.79 -10.05
N ILE A 204 12.18 -20.59 -9.99
CA ILE A 204 12.88 -20.88 -8.74
C ILE A 204 14.05 -19.91 -8.63
N THR A 205 14.03 -19.04 -7.62
CA THR A 205 15.00 -17.96 -7.47
C THR A 205 16.21 -18.36 -6.63
N ASN A 206 16.08 -19.28 -5.67
CA ASN A 206 17.19 -19.79 -4.87
C ASN A 206 17.39 -21.28 -5.16
N LYS A 207 18.53 -21.65 -5.78
CA LYS A 207 18.82 -23.00 -6.24
C LYS A 207 19.81 -23.77 -5.39
N ASP A 208 20.54 -23.11 -4.49
CA ASP A 208 21.69 -23.73 -3.82
C ASP A 208 21.30 -24.80 -2.81
N THR A 209 20.05 -24.82 -2.40
CA THR A 209 19.47 -25.92 -1.64
C THR A 209 17.99 -26.06 -2.03
N ILE A 210 17.55 -27.25 -2.38
CA ILE A 210 16.12 -27.60 -2.58
C ILE A 210 15.30 -27.09 -1.39
N ASP A 211 15.92 -27.04 -0.23
CA ASP A 211 15.33 -26.66 1.06
C ASP A 211 15.03 -25.17 1.24
N LYS A 212 15.61 -24.31 0.37
CA LYS A 212 15.42 -22.84 0.43
C LYS A 212 14.86 -22.28 -0.87
N ALA A 213 14.38 -23.13 -1.75
CA ALA A 213 13.83 -22.70 -3.03
C ALA A 213 12.64 -21.76 -2.82
N THR A 214 12.73 -20.56 -3.36
CA THR A 214 11.61 -19.64 -3.43
C THR A 214 10.91 -19.83 -4.78
N HIS A 215 9.66 -20.24 -4.73
CA HIS A 215 8.82 -20.48 -5.89
C HIS A 215 8.07 -19.19 -6.23
N VAL A 216 8.41 -18.59 -7.35
CA VAL A 216 7.80 -17.36 -7.86
C VAL A 216 7.02 -17.69 -9.12
N PHE A 217 5.79 -17.22 -9.21
CA PHE A 217 4.96 -17.43 -10.38
C PHE A 217 4.82 -16.14 -11.19
N ALA A 218 4.96 -16.23 -12.51
CA ALA A 218 4.77 -15.12 -13.41
C ALA A 218 4.05 -15.59 -14.70
N PRO A 219 3.29 -14.71 -15.39
CA PRO A 219 2.69 -15.06 -16.67
C PRO A 219 3.75 -15.51 -17.66
N SER A 220 3.62 -16.70 -18.25
CA SER A 220 4.58 -17.24 -19.22
C SER A 220 4.78 -16.29 -20.40
N LYS A 221 3.67 -15.78 -20.92
CA LYS A 221 3.60 -14.71 -21.91
C LYS A 221 2.44 -13.80 -21.50
N PRO A 222 2.73 -12.66 -20.84
CA PRO A 222 1.66 -11.75 -20.42
C PRO A 222 0.79 -11.32 -21.61
N LYS A 223 -0.51 -11.15 -21.36
CA LYS A 223 -1.42 -10.53 -22.34
C LYS A 223 -0.96 -9.10 -22.61
N ASP A 224 -1.11 -8.64 -23.84
CA ASP A 224 -0.82 -7.26 -24.19
C ASP A 224 -1.70 -6.32 -23.36
N LEU A 225 -1.10 -5.34 -22.71
CA LEU A 225 -1.80 -4.36 -21.89
C LEU A 225 -1.96 -3.05 -22.65
N LYS A 226 -3.17 -2.48 -22.53
CA LYS A 226 -3.44 -1.14 -23.04
C LYS A 226 -2.81 -0.11 -22.11
N SER A 227 -2.22 0.93 -22.66
CA SER A 227 -1.84 2.11 -21.89
C SER A 227 -3.02 3.05 -21.72
N TYR A 228 -3.01 3.85 -20.67
CA TYR A 228 -4.07 4.79 -20.34
C TYR A 228 -3.51 6.16 -20.11
N ARG A 229 -4.24 7.18 -20.54
CA ARG A 229 -3.98 8.56 -20.14
C ARG A 229 -4.92 8.90 -18.99
N MET A 230 -4.33 9.30 -17.85
CA MET A 230 -5.08 9.68 -16.67
C MET A 230 -5.08 11.19 -16.53
N VAL A 231 -6.22 11.76 -16.15
CA VAL A 231 -6.35 13.17 -15.76
C VAL A 231 -6.49 13.24 -14.26
N PHE A 232 -5.66 14.05 -13.63
CA PHE A 232 -5.67 14.22 -12.18
C PHE A 232 -6.21 15.59 -11.80
N SER A 233 -6.76 15.67 -10.61
CA SER A 233 -7.10 16.90 -9.91
C SER A 233 -6.45 16.88 -8.53
N THR A 234 -6.03 18.03 -8.04
CA THR A 234 -5.41 18.14 -6.71
C THR A 234 -6.47 18.25 -5.63
N MET A 235 -6.30 17.52 -4.55
CA MET A 235 -7.11 17.65 -3.35
C MET A 235 -6.68 18.88 -2.55
N ASN A 236 -7.62 19.43 -1.80
CA ASN A 236 -7.37 20.60 -0.96
C ASN A 236 -6.52 20.22 0.26
N VAL A 237 -5.36 20.87 0.41
CA VAL A 237 -4.40 20.67 1.50
C VAL A 237 -5.01 20.99 2.87
N GLU A 238 -5.85 22.03 2.97
CA GLU A 238 -6.49 22.43 4.23
C GLU A 238 -7.45 21.35 4.74
N ARG A 239 -8.07 20.58 3.83
CA ARG A 239 -8.85 19.39 4.24
C ARG A 239 -7.94 18.34 4.87
N MET A 240 -6.78 18.08 4.26
CA MET A 240 -5.83 17.12 4.81
C MET A 240 -5.33 17.56 6.19
N ASN A 241 -4.98 18.85 6.32
CA ASN A 241 -4.61 19.42 7.60
C ASN A 241 -5.73 19.28 8.66
N SER A 242 -6.98 19.53 8.29
CA SER A 242 -8.11 19.40 9.24
C SER A 242 -8.36 17.98 9.74
N ILE A 243 -7.89 16.96 9.00
CA ILE A 243 -8.00 15.55 9.39
C ILE A 243 -6.87 15.15 10.34
N LEU A 244 -5.65 15.65 10.10
CA LEU A 244 -4.44 15.17 10.76
C LEU A 244 -4.03 15.99 11.98
N PHE A 245 -4.36 17.28 12.01
CA PHE A 245 -4.03 18.14 13.14
C PHE A 245 -5.21 18.23 14.12
N GLU A 246 -4.96 17.86 15.36
CA GLU A 246 -5.99 17.89 16.41
C GLU A 246 -6.39 19.31 16.82
N ASP A 247 -5.46 20.26 16.69
CA ASP A 247 -5.67 21.68 17.03
C ASP A 247 -5.82 22.51 15.76
N SER A 248 -6.76 23.47 15.80
CA SER A 248 -7.02 24.40 14.69
C SER A 248 -5.91 25.46 14.48
N THR A 249 -4.99 25.61 15.45
CA THR A 249 -3.92 26.60 15.37
C THR A 249 -2.74 26.07 14.58
N ILE A 250 -2.79 26.20 13.26
CA ILE A 250 -1.72 25.74 12.37
C ILE A 250 -0.94 26.94 11.87
N VAL A 251 0.38 26.90 12.02
CA VAL A 251 1.31 27.88 11.45
C VAL A 251 1.72 27.41 10.06
N ARG A 252 1.58 28.26 9.06
CA ARG A 252 1.97 28.00 7.67
C ARG A 252 3.22 28.78 7.31
N SER A 253 4.20 28.10 6.69
CA SER A 253 5.39 28.73 6.10
C SER A 253 5.59 28.17 4.69
N SER A 254 5.68 29.05 3.69
CA SER A 254 5.89 28.64 2.30
C SER A 254 7.24 29.14 1.80
N GLN A 255 8.01 28.27 1.15
CA GLN A 255 9.30 28.59 0.57
C GLN A 255 9.55 27.75 -0.68
N SER A 256 9.79 28.41 -1.82
CA SER A 256 10.32 27.79 -3.06
C SER A 256 9.63 26.49 -3.51
N GLY A 257 8.29 26.49 -3.60
CA GLY A 257 7.53 25.32 -4.07
C GLY A 257 7.25 24.27 -3.01
N ALA A 258 7.51 24.57 -1.72
CA ALA A 258 7.13 23.73 -0.61
C ALA A 258 6.43 24.54 0.47
N THR A 259 5.43 23.96 1.09
CA THR A 259 4.68 24.56 2.20
C THR A 259 4.72 23.66 3.42
N THR A 260 5.18 24.20 4.54
CA THR A 260 5.18 23.51 5.84
C THR A 260 4.02 24.02 6.70
N TYR A 261 3.31 23.12 7.28
CA TYR A 261 2.25 23.34 8.28
C TYR A 261 2.69 22.72 9.60
N ASN A 262 2.59 23.45 10.68
CA ASN A 262 2.96 22.90 11.99
C ASN A 262 2.11 23.46 13.13
N ASN A 263 2.01 22.67 14.18
CA ASN A 263 1.50 23.07 15.48
C ASN A 263 2.21 22.26 16.58
N ASN A 264 1.69 22.27 17.81
CA ASN A 264 2.28 21.54 18.93
C ASN A 264 2.17 20.01 18.80
N THR A 265 1.28 19.49 17.95
CA THR A 265 0.98 18.06 17.82
C THR A 265 1.53 17.43 16.55
N GLY A 266 1.86 18.24 15.53
CA GLY A 266 2.29 17.69 14.25
C GLY A 266 3.00 18.67 13.33
N VAL A 267 3.67 18.10 12.33
CA VAL A 267 4.30 18.82 11.21
C VAL A 267 3.86 18.16 9.91
N ALA A 268 3.42 18.96 8.95
CA ALA A 268 3.17 18.48 7.59
C ALA A 268 3.96 19.31 6.59
N ASN A 269 4.49 18.63 5.58
CA ASN A 269 5.15 19.23 4.43
C ASN A 269 4.36 18.89 3.18
N TYR A 270 4.11 19.88 2.37
CA TYR A 270 3.47 19.74 1.06
C TYR A 270 4.39 20.29 -0.02
N ASP A 271 4.70 19.50 -1.01
CA ASP A 271 5.48 19.85 -2.18
C ASP A 271 4.53 20.21 -3.32
N ASP A 272 4.52 21.47 -3.73
CA ASP A 272 3.63 22.02 -4.77
C ASP A 272 3.95 21.47 -6.18
N ASN A 273 5.16 20.89 -6.40
CA ASN A 273 5.56 20.37 -7.70
C ASN A 273 5.13 18.91 -7.88
N SER A 274 5.34 18.10 -6.85
CA SER A 274 4.99 16.67 -6.87
C SER A 274 3.62 16.37 -6.29
N GLU A 275 2.95 17.39 -5.71
CA GLU A 275 1.68 17.20 -4.99
C GLU A 275 1.76 16.18 -3.83
N MET A 276 2.98 15.99 -3.31
CA MET A 276 3.22 15.08 -2.19
C MET A 276 2.97 15.77 -0.85
N TYR A 277 2.19 15.11 -0.02
CA TYR A 277 1.89 15.53 1.35
C TYR A 277 2.47 14.52 2.32
N HIS A 278 3.26 15.00 3.28
CA HIS A 278 3.90 14.19 4.31
C HIS A 278 3.62 14.80 5.68
N TYR A 279 2.97 14.03 6.55
CA TYR A 279 2.63 14.41 7.92
C TYR A 279 3.35 13.53 8.93
N LYS A 280 3.86 14.16 9.98
CA LYS A 280 4.44 13.50 11.14
C LYS A 280 3.74 13.96 12.41
N ASN A 281 3.21 13.03 13.19
CA ASN A 281 2.62 13.27 14.49
C ASN A 281 3.71 13.35 15.56
N LEU A 282 3.87 14.52 16.17
CA LEU A 282 4.87 14.77 17.23
C LEU A 282 4.39 14.32 18.61
N SER A 283 3.09 14.05 18.76
CA SER A 283 2.49 13.53 20.00
C SER A 283 2.48 12.01 20.07
N GLU A 284 2.92 11.35 18.98
CA GLU A 284 2.96 9.88 18.87
C GLU A 284 4.41 9.39 18.82
N ASP A 285 4.67 8.23 19.38
CA ASP A 285 5.98 7.59 19.36
C ASP A 285 6.02 6.46 18.32
N ALA A 286 7.14 6.36 17.63
CA ALA A 286 7.42 5.19 16.80
C ALA A 286 7.47 3.91 17.65
N LYS A 287 6.92 2.80 17.14
CA LYS A 287 7.09 1.49 17.76
C LYS A 287 8.45 0.89 17.42
N SER A 288 9.04 0.17 18.37
CA SER A 288 10.25 -0.64 18.13
C SER A 288 9.95 -1.99 17.48
N SER A 289 8.71 -2.46 17.59
CA SER A 289 8.15 -3.62 16.89
C SER A 289 6.64 -3.44 16.83
N SER A 290 6.02 -3.81 15.71
CA SER A 290 4.59 -3.60 15.48
C SER A 290 3.84 -4.92 15.52
N ASN A 291 2.68 -4.90 16.20
CA ASN A 291 1.70 -5.95 16.11
C ASN A 291 0.83 -5.72 14.86
N MET A 292 1.07 -6.48 13.78
CA MET A 292 0.33 -6.30 12.52
C MET A 292 -1.15 -6.67 12.64
N GLU A 293 -1.54 -7.47 13.64
CA GLU A 293 -2.95 -7.77 13.93
C GLU A 293 -3.74 -6.52 14.32
N GLU A 294 -3.09 -5.54 14.94
CA GLU A 294 -3.67 -4.23 15.29
C GLU A 294 -3.37 -3.17 14.22
N THR A 295 -2.17 -3.22 13.66
CA THR A 295 -1.66 -2.19 12.75
C THR A 295 -2.41 -2.18 11.43
N ILE A 296 -2.70 -3.35 10.83
CA ILE A 296 -3.41 -3.42 9.55
C ILE A 296 -4.84 -2.90 9.69
N PRO A 297 -5.68 -3.37 10.64
CA PRO A 297 -7.00 -2.80 10.83
C PRO A 297 -6.97 -1.31 11.20
N GLY A 298 -6.07 -0.90 12.10
CA GLY A 298 -5.97 0.49 12.54
C GLY A 298 -5.64 1.47 11.41
N THR A 299 -4.67 1.13 10.55
CA THR A 299 -4.32 1.97 9.39
C THR A 299 -5.42 1.98 8.35
N PHE A 300 -6.07 0.85 8.12
CA PHE A 300 -7.21 0.75 7.21
C PHE A 300 -8.38 1.64 7.70
N GLU A 301 -8.78 1.50 8.96
CA GLU A 301 -9.85 2.29 9.55
C GLU A 301 -9.55 3.78 9.52
N PHE A 302 -8.30 4.17 9.83
CA PHE A 302 -7.86 5.55 9.74
C PHE A 302 -8.04 6.11 8.32
N ILE A 303 -7.50 5.43 7.28
CA ILE A 303 -7.59 5.91 5.91
C ILE A 303 -9.04 5.90 5.41
N ASN A 304 -9.77 4.81 5.65
CA ASN A 304 -11.15 4.65 5.21
C ASN A 304 -12.11 5.63 5.92
N GLY A 305 -11.87 5.90 7.21
CA GLY A 305 -12.70 6.79 8.03
C GLY A 305 -12.73 8.23 7.52
N HIS A 306 -11.65 8.71 6.93
CA HIS A 306 -11.62 10.06 6.33
C HIS A 306 -11.77 10.06 4.80
N GLY A 307 -12.13 8.92 4.20
CA GLY A 307 -12.29 8.78 2.75
C GLY A 307 -10.97 8.86 1.97
N GLY A 308 -9.86 8.48 2.61
CA GLY A 308 -8.52 8.61 2.08
C GLY A 308 -8.21 7.70 0.89
N PHE A 309 -8.96 6.62 0.69
CA PHE A 309 -8.84 5.79 -0.52
C PHE A 309 -9.46 6.42 -1.77
N LEU A 310 -10.19 7.55 -1.65
CA LEU A 310 -10.70 8.39 -2.75
C LEU A 310 -11.66 7.68 -3.71
N ASN A 311 -12.24 6.54 -3.33
CA ASN A 311 -12.99 5.60 -4.18
C ASN A 311 -12.13 5.05 -5.33
N GLU A 312 -10.82 4.95 -5.13
CA GLU A 312 -9.87 4.32 -6.03
C GLU A 312 -9.46 2.95 -5.48
N ASP A 313 -8.97 2.07 -6.34
CA ASP A 313 -8.54 0.72 -5.95
C ASP A 313 -7.14 0.79 -5.30
N TYR A 314 -7.09 1.07 -4.00
CA TYR A 314 -5.89 0.99 -3.19
C TYR A 314 -5.88 -0.33 -2.42
N ARG A 315 -4.79 -1.06 -2.52
CA ARG A 315 -4.61 -2.35 -1.84
C ARG A 315 -3.34 -2.35 -1.01
N LEU A 316 -3.38 -3.06 0.10
CA LEU A 316 -2.19 -3.30 0.90
C LEU A 316 -1.15 -4.02 0.02
N PHE A 317 0.06 -3.48 -0.04
CA PHE A 317 1.10 -3.97 -0.94
C PHE A 317 2.39 -4.34 -0.22
N SER A 318 2.68 -3.68 0.89
CA SER A 318 3.86 -3.95 1.69
C SER A 318 3.61 -3.69 3.17
N THR A 319 4.21 -4.51 4.02
CA THR A 319 4.21 -4.38 5.48
C THR A 319 5.63 -4.48 6.02
N ASP A 320 5.97 -3.62 6.96
CA ASP A 320 7.22 -3.72 7.72
C ASP A 320 6.91 -3.93 9.21
N ASN A 321 7.07 -5.16 9.66
CA ASN A 321 6.80 -5.57 11.03
C ASN A 321 7.73 -4.90 12.06
N LYS A 322 8.89 -4.36 11.64
CA LYS A 322 9.85 -3.71 12.52
C LYS A 322 9.44 -2.27 12.83
N THR A 323 9.03 -1.55 11.80
CA THR A 323 8.71 -0.12 11.93
C THR A 323 7.22 0.16 12.05
N GLY A 324 6.35 -0.81 11.73
CA GLY A 324 4.90 -0.60 11.65
C GLY A 324 4.48 0.19 10.42
N LYS A 325 5.33 0.24 9.38
CA LYS A 325 5.04 0.92 8.12
C LYS A 325 4.24 0.00 7.21
N LEU A 326 3.14 0.52 6.68
CA LEU A 326 2.33 -0.10 5.65
C LEU A 326 2.32 0.78 4.41
N THR A 327 2.33 0.13 3.24
CA THR A 327 2.15 0.80 1.95
C THR A 327 0.92 0.24 1.27
N TYR A 328 -0.02 1.12 0.96
CA TYR A 328 -1.17 0.82 0.10
C TYR A 328 -0.86 1.34 -1.30
N GLN A 329 -0.82 0.43 -2.25
CA GLN A 329 -0.53 0.71 -3.66
C GLN A 329 -1.83 0.91 -4.42
N ARG A 330 -1.86 1.85 -5.33
CA ARG A 330 -2.97 2.02 -6.26
C ARG A 330 -2.92 0.95 -7.33
N PHE A 331 -4.08 0.39 -7.66
CA PHE A 331 -4.27 -0.59 -8.72
C PHE A 331 -5.11 -0.01 -9.85
N LEU A 332 -4.85 -0.49 -11.06
CA LEU A 332 -5.62 -0.19 -12.25
C LEU A 332 -5.92 -1.50 -12.97
N ASN A 333 -7.21 -1.84 -13.12
CA ASN A 333 -7.64 -3.09 -13.75
C ASN A 333 -7.00 -4.36 -13.14
N GLY A 334 -6.78 -4.36 -11.82
CA GLY A 334 -6.15 -5.48 -11.10
C GLY A 334 -4.61 -5.50 -11.14
N TYR A 335 -3.97 -4.54 -11.79
CA TYR A 335 -2.52 -4.41 -11.86
C TYR A 335 -2.02 -3.27 -10.97
N PRO A 336 -0.93 -3.44 -10.20
CA PRO A 336 -0.35 -2.36 -9.43
C PRO A 336 0.20 -1.26 -10.35
N THR A 337 0.13 -0.01 -9.90
CA THR A 337 0.67 1.15 -10.62
C THR A 337 1.86 1.71 -9.87
N PHE A 338 2.97 1.98 -10.55
CA PHE A 338 4.20 2.48 -9.97
C PHE A 338 4.53 3.87 -10.52
N ASN A 339 5.30 4.64 -9.76
CA ASN A 339 5.86 5.92 -10.15
C ASN A 339 7.15 6.18 -9.38
N ASN A 340 8.14 6.80 -9.98
CA ASN A 340 9.44 7.07 -9.36
C ASN A 340 9.36 8.02 -8.13
N GLN A 341 8.26 8.78 -8.01
CA GLN A 341 8.02 9.71 -6.90
C GLN A 341 7.03 9.14 -5.85
N ASN A 342 6.61 7.87 -6.00
CA ASN A 342 5.62 7.20 -5.12
C ASN A 342 4.23 7.89 -5.10
N LEU A 343 3.83 8.55 -6.19
CA LEU A 343 2.55 9.27 -6.28
C LEU A 343 1.33 8.35 -6.21
N ASN A 344 1.53 7.06 -6.47
CA ASN A 344 0.51 6.02 -6.45
C ASN A 344 0.42 5.26 -5.13
N GLU A 345 1.06 5.77 -4.08
CA GLU A 345 1.13 5.11 -2.79
C GLU A 345 0.50 5.94 -1.68
N ILE A 346 -0.08 5.24 -0.71
CA ILE A 346 -0.38 5.78 0.61
C ILE A 346 0.50 5.02 1.60
N GLN A 347 1.41 5.72 2.26
CA GLN A 347 2.32 5.16 3.25
C GLN A 347 1.91 5.61 4.64
N VAL A 348 1.74 4.66 5.56
CA VAL A 348 1.36 4.93 6.95
C VAL A 348 2.30 4.17 7.87
N THR A 349 2.89 4.86 8.83
CA THR A 349 3.56 4.22 9.97
C THR A 349 2.67 4.35 11.19
N TRP A 350 2.32 3.20 11.77
CA TRP A 350 1.50 3.16 12.97
C TRP A 350 2.38 3.25 14.21
N GLY A 351 2.11 4.23 15.05
CA GLY A 351 2.79 4.44 16.32
C GLY A 351 2.19 3.59 17.46
N LYS A 352 2.43 3.99 18.70
CA LYS A 352 1.95 3.26 19.88
C LYS A 352 0.44 3.26 20.01
N LYS A 353 -0.22 4.36 19.63
CA LYS A 353 -1.68 4.56 19.82
C LYS A 353 -2.41 4.97 18.55
N GLY A 354 -1.69 5.39 17.51
CA GLY A 354 -2.28 5.93 16.30
C GLY A 354 -1.25 6.17 15.21
N VAL A 355 -1.60 6.99 14.25
CA VAL A 355 -0.72 7.34 13.12
C VAL A 355 0.46 8.17 13.61
N PHE A 356 1.69 7.68 13.36
CA PHE A 356 2.94 8.37 13.64
C PHE A 356 3.42 9.16 12.41
N ASP A 357 3.35 8.53 11.24
CA ASP A 357 3.82 9.11 9.98
C ASP A 357 2.83 8.77 8.86
N TYR A 358 2.50 9.74 8.01
CA TYR A 358 1.55 9.57 6.92
C TYR A 358 2.00 10.31 5.69
N GLN A 359 2.18 9.59 4.59
CA GLN A 359 2.61 10.17 3.32
C GLN A 359 1.71 9.72 2.19
N ARG A 360 1.32 10.66 1.32
CA ARG A 360 0.57 10.38 0.11
C ARG A 360 0.64 11.52 -0.89
N SER A 361 0.37 11.22 -2.15
CA SER A 361 0.03 12.28 -3.12
C SER A 361 -1.37 12.83 -2.87
N LEU A 362 -1.56 14.13 -3.08
CA LEU A 362 -2.86 14.78 -3.11
C LEU A 362 -3.52 14.73 -4.51
N LEU A 363 -2.91 14.06 -5.46
CA LEU A 363 -3.51 13.80 -6.76
C LEU A 363 -4.66 12.80 -6.63
N LYS A 364 -5.78 13.14 -7.24
CA LYS A 364 -6.94 12.27 -7.39
C LYS A 364 -7.21 12.08 -8.87
N SER A 365 -7.36 10.84 -9.30
CA SER A 365 -7.78 10.51 -10.66
C SER A 365 -9.20 11.04 -10.93
N SER A 366 -9.37 11.79 -11.99
CA SER A 366 -10.66 12.35 -12.37
C SER A 366 -11.24 11.71 -13.63
N VAL A 367 -10.40 11.41 -14.63
CA VAL A 367 -10.82 10.82 -15.90
C VAL A 367 -9.74 9.89 -16.41
N GLN A 368 -10.17 8.73 -16.86
CA GLN A 368 -9.34 7.79 -17.61
C GLN A 368 -9.73 7.90 -19.09
N LEU A 369 -8.77 8.31 -19.91
CA LEU A 369 -8.96 8.40 -21.36
C LEU A 369 -8.47 7.14 -22.03
N ASN A 370 -9.16 6.72 -23.10
CA ASN A 370 -8.79 5.53 -23.85
C ASN A 370 -7.40 5.64 -24.48
N SER A 371 -6.82 4.51 -24.59
CA SER A 371 -5.44 4.13 -24.75
C SER A 371 -4.90 4.29 -26.16
N GLU A 372 -3.59 4.38 -26.17
CA GLU A 372 -2.74 3.99 -27.29
C GLU A 372 -2.80 2.47 -27.54
N GLU A 373 -2.21 2.02 -28.63
CA GLU A 373 -2.15 0.57 -28.95
C GLU A 373 -1.53 -0.25 -27.80
N PRO A 374 -1.99 -1.50 -27.62
CA PRO A 374 -1.45 -2.38 -26.59
C PRO A 374 0.05 -2.58 -26.74
N LYS A 375 0.78 -2.54 -25.61
CA LYS A 375 2.23 -2.85 -25.59
C LYS A 375 2.43 -4.32 -25.29
N THR A 376 3.28 -4.96 -26.08
CA THR A 376 3.71 -6.34 -25.84
C THR A 376 4.72 -6.38 -24.70
N LEU A 377 4.43 -7.22 -23.71
CA LEU A 377 5.25 -7.38 -22.52
C LEU A 377 6.27 -8.53 -22.69
N PRO A 378 7.41 -8.48 -21.98
CA PRO A 378 8.40 -9.55 -22.00
C PRO A 378 7.84 -10.84 -21.40
N THR A 379 8.35 -11.99 -21.87
CA THR A 379 8.00 -13.31 -21.32
C THR A 379 8.63 -13.51 -19.92
N ALA A 380 8.06 -14.42 -19.11
CA ALA A 380 8.61 -14.79 -17.81
C ALA A 380 10.10 -15.20 -17.89
N GLU A 381 10.51 -15.97 -18.93
CA GLU A 381 11.89 -16.38 -19.10
C GLU A 381 12.82 -15.21 -19.47
N SER A 382 12.33 -14.25 -20.26
CA SER A 382 13.07 -13.03 -20.56
C SER A 382 13.27 -12.19 -19.29
N VAL A 383 12.22 -12.03 -18.48
CA VAL A 383 12.30 -11.31 -17.20
C VAL A 383 13.25 -12.02 -16.24
N ARG A 384 13.12 -13.35 -16.09
CA ARG A 384 14.03 -14.16 -15.28
C ARG A 384 15.49 -13.94 -15.66
N SER A 385 15.76 -14.02 -16.98
CA SER A 385 17.13 -13.83 -17.50
C SER A 385 17.64 -12.42 -17.24
N ALA A 386 16.80 -11.41 -17.42
CA ALA A 386 17.16 -10.01 -17.13
C ALA A 386 17.47 -9.79 -15.66
N LEU A 387 16.65 -10.33 -14.74
CA LEU A 387 16.86 -10.22 -13.30
C LEU A 387 18.13 -10.97 -12.86
N ALA A 388 18.36 -12.19 -13.36
CA ALA A 388 19.52 -13.00 -13.02
C ALA A 388 20.85 -12.40 -13.52
N ASN A 389 20.83 -11.62 -14.59
CA ASN A 389 22.01 -10.95 -15.16
C ASN A 389 22.19 -9.50 -14.66
N ASN A 390 21.32 -8.99 -13.82
CA ASN A 390 21.41 -7.63 -13.30
C ASN A 390 22.25 -7.61 -12.02
N ASN A 391 23.45 -7.04 -12.09
CA ASN A 391 24.38 -6.96 -10.96
C ASN A 391 23.84 -6.15 -9.75
N ASN A 392 22.80 -5.35 -9.94
CA ASN A 392 22.19 -4.55 -8.87
C ASN A 392 21.03 -5.29 -8.17
N ILE A 393 20.66 -6.47 -8.64
CA ILE A 393 19.56 -7.27 -8.11
C ILE A 393 20.12 -8.59 -7.60
N ASP A 394 19.90 -8.85 -6.33
CA ASP A 394 20.13 -10.17 -5.76
C ASP A 394 18.96 -11.09 -6.15
N PHE A 395 19.15 -11.85 -7.21
CA PHE A 395 18.10 -12.71 -7.78
C PHE A 395 17.57 -13.75 -6.77
N GLU A 396 18.41 -14.19 -5.83
CA GLU A 396 18.01 -15.15 -4.80
C GLU A 396 17.01 -14.56 -3.80
N LYS A 397 16.96 -13.23 -3.69
CA LYS A 397 16.02 -12.51 -2.82
C LYS A 397 14.73 -12.09 -3.52
N VAL A 398 14.57 -12.40 -4.80
CA VAL A 398 13.33 -12.12 -5.54
C VAL A 398 12.23 -13.05 -5.03
N THR A 399 11.22 -12.49 -4.39
CA THR A 399 10.10 -13.22 -3.80
C THR A 399 8.83 -13.16 -4.64
N ASN A 400 8.68 -12.10 -5.45
CA ASN A 400 7.51 -11.88 -6.30
C ASN A 400 7.91 -11.24 -7.62
N ILE A 401 7.19 -11.58 -8.69
CA ILE A 401 7.27 -10.94 -10.01
C ILE A 401 5.84 -10.63 -10.43
N ALA A 402 5.56 -9.38 -10.70
CA ALA A 402 4.24 -8.93 -11.12
C ALA A 402 4.32 -8.06 -12.38
N VAL A 403 3.26 -8.11 -13.18
CA VAL A 403 3.02 -7.11 -14.22
C VAL A 403 2.39 -5.89 -13.56
N GLY A 404 2.80 -4.70 -13.93
CA GLY A 404 2.27 -3.45 -13.42
C GLY A 404 2.26 -2.35 -14.47
N TYR A 405 1.60 -1.26 -14.15
CA TYR A 405 1.66 -0.03 -14.93
C TYR A 405 2.75 0.88 -14.37
N ASP A 406 3.55 1.45 -15.24
CA ASP A 406 4.43 2.56 -14.92
C ASP A 406 3.71 3.86 -15.28
N MET A 407 3.65 4.78 -14.33
CA MET A 407 3.04 6.09 -14.53
C MET A 407 4.15 7.09 -14.84
N ASP A 408 4.27 7.44 -16.11
CA ASP A 408 5.12 8.52 -16.57
C ASP A 408 4.55 9.89 -16.11
N ASP A 409 5.46 10.85 -15.85
CA ASP A 409 5.14 12.20 -15.41
C ASP A 409 4.40 13.04 -16.48
#